data_633f765339b39e4075a00411ae4a01bc
#
_entry.id   633f765339b39e4075a00411ae4a01bc
#
_cell.length_a   1.000
_cell.length_b   1.000
_cell.length_c   1.000
_cell.angle_alpha   90.00
_cell.angle_beta   90.00
_cell.angle_gamma   90.00
#
_symmetry.space_group_name_H-M   'P 1'
#
loop_
_entity.id
_entity.type
_entity.pdbx_description
1 polymer ?
#
loop_
_entity_poly.entity_id
_entity_poly.type
_entity_poly.pdbx_seq_one_letter_code
_entity_poly.pdbx_strand_id
1 'polypeptide(L)'
;MPTELTLGAINPGYGGLPIGVAAALGGANLAWHAHPGQRFDYAGRMIMRYHHPRAAAYTDITIPPMVDVLTINGFSEWLTVGGALIGGGYKPPLVIVEVSATRAKARPICEYLNARGYRAAWRVVRAYDVGAPHVRYRAYVIAARKDCEGRRVNAAYLDADRCAHPLWPTPSAYDTDLDVHAYRWIRADMDGKAETCALEHWETVTGERYPYPADISHSRDDAFRISMAFVEWMIGLPVGYVGHPDIDLDRDERMGLLYSGTVPLQAAHAVAVGLTQMGEQ
;
A
#
# COMPACT_ATOMS: atom_id res chain seq x y z
N MET A 1 15.35 -20.73 -16.68
CA MET A 1 14.68 -19.43 -16.50
C MET A 1 14.64 -19.16 -15.02
N PRO A 2 14.90 -17.94 -14.53
CA PRO A 2 14.68 -17.67 -13.12
C PRO A 2 13.20 -17.95 -12.81
N THR A 3 12.94 -18.76 -11.80
CA THR A 3 11.57 -18.99 -11.32
C THR A 3 11.01 -17.67 -10.82
N GLU A 4 9.87 -17.25 -11.38
CA GLU A 4 9.19 -16.04 -10.98
C GLU A 4 8.81 -16.15 -9.50
N LEU A 5 9.08 -15.07 -8.71
CA LEU A 5 8.80 -15.07 -7.27
C LEU A 5 7.30 -15.21 -7.01
N THR A 6 6.95 -15.97 -5.99
CA THR A 6 5.58 -16.14 -5.52
C THR A 6 5.31 -15.29 -4.27
N LEU A 7 4.13 -14.69 -4.20
CA LEU A 7 3.73 -13.81 -3.11
C LEU A 7 2.42 -14.28 -2.49
N GLY A 8 2.36 -14.30 -1.16
CA GLY A 8 1.14 -14.47 -0.39
C GLY A 8 0.80 -13.18 0.36
N ALA A 9 -0.48 -12.85 0.45
CA ALA A 9 -0.90 -11.59 1.06
C ALA A 9 -2.00 -11.81 2.12
N ILE A 10 -1.77 -11.31 3.33
CA ILE A 10 -2.75 -11.27 4.42
C ILE A 10 -3.28 -9.85 4.54
N ASN A 11 -4.59 -9.71 4.45
CA ASN A 11 -5.31 -8.44 4.46
C ASN A 11 -4.78 -7.41 3.46
N PRO A 12 -4.64 -7.75 2.17
CA PRO A 12 -4.03 -6.86 1.18
C PRO A 12 -4.83 -5.58 0.91
N GLY A 13 -6.09 -5.47 1.36
CA GLY A 13 -6.99 -4.40 0.96
C GLY A 13 -7.17 -4.39 -0.56
N TYR A 14 -6.86 -3.29 -1.22
CA TYR A 14 -6.83 -3.23 -2.70
C TYR A 14 -5.52 -3.75 -3.32
N GLY A 15 -4.56 -4.24 -2.54
CA GLY A 15 -3.31 -4.81 -3.04
C GLY A 15 -2.10 -3.86 -3.03
N GLY A 16 -2.18 -2.68 -2.45
CA GLY A 16 -1.09 -1.69 -2.50
C GLY A 16 0.24 -2.18 -1.94
N LEU A 17 0.22 -2.91 -0.81
CA LEU A 17 1.44 -3.50 -0.25
C LEU A 17 2.05 -4.57 -1.17
N PRO A 18 1.31 -5.62 -1.62
CA PRO A 18 1.87 -6.61 -2.55
C PRO A 18 2.33 -6.00 -3.88
N ILE A 19 1.64 -5.00 -4.43
CA ILE A 19 2.07 -4.30 -5.65
C ILE A 19 3.45 -3.65 -5.45
N GLY A 20 3.61 -2.87 -4.38
CA GLY A 20 4.88 -2.20 -4.08
C GLY A 20 6.02 -3.19 -3.81
N VAL A 21 5.75 -4.26 -3.07
CA VAL A 21 6.73 -5.32 -2.81
C VAL A 21 7.15 -6.03 -4.10
N ALA A 22 6.21 -6.39 -4.96
CA ALA A 22 6.51 -7.00 -6.26
C ALA A 22 7.37 -6.07 -7.12
N ALA A 23 7.05 -4.79 -7.17
CA ALA A 23 7.82 -3.79 -7.92
C ALA A 23 9.27 -3.67 -7.40
N ALA A 24 9.46 -3.61 -6.08
CA ALA A 24 10.79 -3.55 -5.45
C ALA A 24 11.66 -4.77 -5.76
N LEU A 25 11.06 -5.93 -5.95
CA LEU A 25 11.74 -7.20 -6.22
C LEU A 25 11.92 -7.49 -7.72
N GLY A 26 11.50 -6.57 -8.60
CA GLY A 26 11.58 -6.74 -10.05
C GLY A 26 10.53 -7.69 -10.64
N GLY A 27 9.48 -7.97 -9.88
CA GLY A 27 8.34 -8.81 -10.25
C GLY A 27 8.08 -9.94 -9.24
N ALA A 28 6.81 -10.21 -8.96
CA ALA A 28 6.35 -11.37 -8.21
C ALA A 28 4.88 -11.64 -8.54
N ASN A 29 4.53 -12.91 -8.64
CA ASN A 29 3.14 -13.33 -8.85
C ASN A 29 2.42 -13.54 -7.53
N LEU A 30 1.24 -12.94 -7.39
CA LEU A 30 0.36 -13.22 -6.26
C LEU A 30 -0.20 -14.64 -6.41
N ALA A 31 0.28 -15.55 -5.56
CA ALA A 31 -0.18 -16.95 -5.53
C ALA A 31 -1.48 -17.09 -4.73
N TRP A 32 -1.61 -16.36 -3.65
CA TRP A 32 -2.79 -16.37 -2.81
C TRP A 32 -2.96 -15.08 -2.01
N HIS A 33 -4.19 -14.80 -1.61
CA HIS A 33 -4.53 -13.75 -0.66
C HIS A 33 -5.57 -14.21 0.36
N ALA A 34 -5.54 -13.58 1.53
CA ALA A 34 -6.46 -13.89 2.61
C ALA A 34 -6.96 -12.63 3.31
N HIS A 35 -8.22 -12.67 3.70
CA HIS A 35 -8.93 -11.58 4.35
C HIS A 35 -9.59 -12.08 5.65
N PRO A 36 -8.84 -12.17 6.75
CA PRO A 36 -9.32 -12.74 8.00
C PRO A 36 -10.14 -11.74 8.83
N GLY A 37 -11.43 -11.65 8.59
CA GLY A 37 -12.43 -11.11 9.54
C GLY A 37 -12.46 -9.59 9.74
N GLN A 38 -12.19 -8.76 8.74
CA GLN A 38 -12.22 -7.29 8.87
C GLN A 38 -13.39 -6.60 8.15
N ARG A 39 -13.70 -5.35 8.58
CA ARG A 39 -14.81 -4.55 8.06
C ARG A 39 -14.83 -4.38 6.53
N PHE A 40 -13.66 -4.38 5.88
CA PHE A 40 -13.50 -4.22 4.43
C PHE A 40 -13.07 -5.52 3.72
N ASP A 41 -13.18 -6.66 4.38
CA ASP A 41 -12.77 -7.96 3.84
C ASP A 41 -13.47 -8.31 2.53
N TYR A 42 -14.77 -8.04 2.45
CA TYR A 42 -15.55 -8.26 1.24
C TYR A 42 -15.03 -7.40 0.09
N ALA A 43 -14.94 -6.10 0.31
CA ALA A 43 -14.50 -5.14 -0.71
C ALA A 43 -13.06 -5.43 -1.19
N GLY A 44 -12.12 -5.63 -0.26
CA GLY A 44 -10.75 -6.01 -0.60
C GLY A 44 -10.68 -7.31 -1.40
N ARG A 45 -11.48 -8.31 -1.04
CA ARG A 45 -11.56 -9.58 -1.75
C ARG A 45 -12.10 -9.43 -3.17
N MET A 46 -13.10 -8.56 -3.38
CA MET A 46 -13.64 -8.29 -4.72
C MET A 46 -12.57 -7.64 -5.63
N ILE A 47 -11.86 -6.63 -5.13
CA ILE A 47 -10.75 -5.98 -5.85
C ILE A 47 -9.66 -7.00 -6.19
N MET A 48 -9.21 -7.77 -5.20
CA MET A 48 -8.14 -8.75 -5.41
C MET A 48 -8.54 -9.86 -6.40
N ARG A 49 -9.78 -10.32 -6.36
CA ARG A 49 -10.30 -11.30 -7.34
C ARG A 49 -10.36 -10.73 -8.76
N TYR A 50 -10.73 -9.48 -8.89
CA TYR A 50 -10.80 -8.82 -10.19
C TYR A 50 -9.41 -8.69 -10.83
N HIS A 51 -8.43 -8.16 -10.09
CA HIS A 51 -7.08 -7.96 -10.61
C HIS A 51 -6.21 -9.22 -10.62
N HIS A 52 -6.48 -10.17 -9.74
CA HIS A 52 -5.70 -11.40 -9.58
C HIS A 52 -6.58 -12.66 -9.64
N PRO A 53 -7.28 -12.91 -10.77
CA PRO A 53 -8.27 -14.00 -10.87
C PRO A 53 -7.66 -15.41 -10.74
N ARG A 54 -6.34 -15.53 -10.87
CA ARG A 54 -5.60 -16.81 -10.73
C ARG A 54 -5.10 -17.04 -9.30
N ALA A 55 -5.09 -16.02 -8.45
CA ALA A 55 -4.67 -16.16 -7.06
C ALA A 55 -5.73 -16.89 -6.23
N ALA A 56 -5.31 -17.83 -5.38
CA ALA A 56 -6.23 -18.48 -4.47
C ALA A 56 -6.70 -17.50 -3.37
N ALA A 57 -8.00 -17.43 -3.14
CA ALA A 57 -8.62 -16.56 -2.15
C ALA A 57 -9.06 -17.34 -0.91
N TYR A 58 -8.58 -16.94 0.26
CA TYR A 58 -8.90 -17.56 1.54
C TYR A 58 -9.68 -16.60 2.45
N THR A 59 -10.64 -17.13 3.17
CA THR A 59 -11.36 -16.43 4.27
C THR A 59 -10.83 -16.83 5.63
N ASP A 60 -10.21 -18.01 5.70
CA ASP A 60 -9.54 -18.54 6.90
C ASP A 60 -8.21 -19.16 6.47
N ILE A 61 -7.16 -18.96 7.27
CA ILE A 61 -5.83 -19.46 6.94
C ILE A 61 -5.37 -20.40 8.06
N THR A 62 -5.43 -21.69 7.78
CA THR A 62 -4.81 -22.68 8.64
C THR A 62 -3.36 -22.92 8.24
N ILE A 63 -3.09 -23.29 6.99
CA ILE A 63 -1.73 -23.45 6.41
C ILE A 63 -1.82 -23.16 4.92
N PRO A 64 -1.46 -21.94 4.48
CA PRO A 64 -1.45 -21.61 3.06
C PRO A 64 -0.26 -22.28 2.34
N PRO A 65 -0.30 -22.41 1.00
CA PRO A 65 0.85 -22.83 0.23
C PRO A 65 2.07 -21.93 0.51
N MET A 66 3.26 -22.56 0.57
CA MET A 66 4.51 -21.82 0.79
C MET A 66 4.77 -20.85 -0.37
N VAL A 67 5.21 -19.65 -0.04
CA VAL A 67 5.58 -18.59 -0.99
C VAL A 67 6.97 -18.05 -0.70
N ASP A 68 7.55 -17.35 -1.67
CA ASP A 68 8.84 -16.68 -1.52
C ASP A 68 8.72 -15.42 -0.66
N VAL A 69 7.58 -14.75 -0.73
CA VAL A 69 7.32 -13.47 -0.04
C VAL A 69 5.95 -13.51 0.63
N LEU A 70 5.91 -13.23 1.92
CA LEU A 70 4.67 -13.03 2.66
C LEU A 70 4.50 -11.55 2.98
N THR A 71 3.39 -10.97 2.57
CA THR A 71 2.98 -9.60 2.93
C THR A 71 1.83 -9.62 3.92
N ILE A 72 1.88 -8.76 4.94
CA ILE A 72 0.86 -8.64 5.98
C ILE A 72 0.54 -7.17 6.18
N ASN A 73 -0.72 -6.80 5.96
CA ASN A 73 -1.16 -5.43 6.17
C ASN A 73 -1.99 -5.34 7.46
N GLY A 74 -1.41 -4.70 8.48
CA GLY A 74 -2.05 -4.44 9.76
C GLY A 74 -1.37 -5.11 10.96
N PHE A 75 -1.44 -4.44 12.11
CA PHE A 75 -0.88 -4.97 13.35
C PHE A 75 -1.76 -6.07 13.96
N SER A 76 -3.08 -5.93 13.85
CA SER A 76 -4.03 -6.95 14.29
C SER A 76 -3.87 -8.25 13.51
N GLU A 77 -3.69 -8.18 12.19
CA GLU A 77 -3.46 -9.32 11.31
C GLU A 77 -2.12 -10.01 11.59
N TRP A 78 -1.11 -9.23 11.96
CA TRP A 78 0.13 -9.80 12.46
C TRP A 78 -0.11 -10.59 13.75
N LEU A 79 -0.81 -10.02 14.73
CA LEU A 79 -1.04 -10.67 16.03
C LEU A 79 -1.90 -11.94 15.91
N THR A 80 -2.93 -11.91 15.07
CA THR A 80 -3.93 -12.99 14.98
C THR A 80 -3.53 -14.10 14.01
N VAL A 81 -2.90 -13.75 12.89
CA VAL A 81 -2.61 -14.69 11.79
C VAL A 81 -1.12 -14.79 11.49
N GLY A 82 -0.47 -13.69 11.14
CA GLY A 82 0.91 -13.71 10.64
C GLY A 82 1.90 -14.27 11.64
N GLY A 83 1.84 -13.81 12.90
CA GLY A 83 2.68 -14.31 13.98
C GLY A 83 2.43 -15.78 14.30
N ALA A 84 1.16 -16.23 14.24
CA ALA A 84 0.79 -17.63 14.44
C ALA A 84 1.33 -18.54 13.33
N LEU A 85 1.22 -18.13 12.06
CA LEU A 85 1.79 -18.88 10.93
C LEU A 85 3.30 -19.05 11.08
N ILE A 86 4.02 -17.96 11.33
CA ILE A 86 5.49 -17.99 11.51
C ILE A 86 5.87 -18.83 12.74
N GLY A 87 5.10 -18.71 13.84
CA GLY A 87 5.29 -19.50 15.08
C GLY A 87 5.03 -21.00 14.85
N GLY A 88 4.07 -21.34 14.00
CA GLY A 88 3.70 -22.69 13.59
C GLY A 88 4.65 -23.33 12.56
N GLY A 89 5.72 -22.62 12.15
CA GLY A 89 6.72 -23.16 11.25
C GLY A 89 6.56 -22.74 9.78
N TYR A 90 5.61 -21.89 9.43
CA TYR A 90 5.52 -21.29 8.11
C TYR A 90 6.63 -20.25 7.96
N LYS A 91 7.66 -20.57 7.18
CA LYS A 91 8.89 -19.78 7.09
C LYS A 91 9.21 -19.33 5.66
N PRO A 92 8.46 -18.38 5.10
CA PRO A 92 8.79 -17.82 3.80
C PRO A 92 10.16 -17.11 3.85
N PRO A 93 10.93 -17.12 2.75
CA PRO A 93 12.22 -16.44 2.68
C PRO A 93 12.18 -14.96 3.03
N LEU A 94 11.08 -14.26 2.70
CA LEU A 94 10.89 -12.84 2.97
C LEU A 94 9.52 -12.60 3.60
N VAL A 95 9.48 -11.78 4.66
CA VAL A 95 8.26 -11.32 5.33
C VAL A 95 8.24 -9.80 5.37
N ILE A 96 7.18 -9.20 4.87
CA ILE A 96 6.96 -7.74 4.89
C ILE A 96 5.68 -7.46 5.66
N VAL A 97 5.77 -6.66 6.72
CA VAL A 97 4.60 -6.27 7.50
C VAL A 97 4.45 -4.75 7.48
N GLU A 98 3.30 -4.27 7.04
CA GLU A 98 2.94 -2.87 7.16
C GLU A 98 2.11 -2.65 8.44
N VAL A 99 2.46 -1.61 9.18
CA VAL A 99 1.69 -1.18 10.35
C VAL A 99 1.59 0.35 10.40
N SER A 100 0.65 0.88 11.17
CA SER A 100 0.63 2.32 11.45
C SER A 100 1.99 2.75 12.04
N ALA A 101 2.46 3.95 11.68
CA ALA A 101 3.82 4.44 11.92
C ALA A 101 4.14 4.67 13.41
N THR A 102 4.12 3.62 14.20
CA THR A 102 4.50 3.66 15.62
C THR A 102 5.59 2.62 15.91
N ARG A 103 6.64 3.07 16.63
CA ARG A 103 7.69 2.19 17.13
C ARG A 103 7.12 1.05 18.00
N ALA A 104 6.08 1.36 18.76
CA ALA A 104 5.42 0.39 19.64
C ALA A 104 4.84 -0.81 18.90
N LYS A 105 4.45 -0.66 17.62
CA LYS A 105 3.91 -1.75 16.81
C LYS A 105 5.00 -2.47 16.00
N ALA A 106 5.95 -1.75 15.42
CA ALA A 106 6.98 -2.33 14.56
C ALA A 106 8.05 -3.11 15.32
N ARG A 107 8.51 -2.59 16.46
CA ARG A 107 9.59 -3.19 17.25
C ARG A 107 9.30 -4.62 17.73
N PRO A 108 8.13 -4.93 18.35
CA PRO A 108 7.83 -6.29 18.78
C PRO A 108 7.79 -7.31 17.62
N ILE A 109 7.36 -6.87 16.43
CA ILE A 109 7.37 -7.71 15.23
C ILE A 109 8.80 -8.06 14.83
N CYS A 110 9.71 -7.07 14.81
CA CYS A 110 11.13 -7.31 14.52
C CYS A 110 11.75 -8.28 15.53
N GLU A 111 11.53 -8.05 16.83
CA GLU A 111 12.07 -8.91 17.90
C GLU A 111 11.56 -10.35 17.75
N TYR A 112 10.26 -10.52 17.46
CA TYR A 112 9.66 -11.83 17.22
C TYR A 112 10.25 -12.57 16.02
N LEU A 113 10.46 -11.88 14.90
CA LEU A 113 11.04 -12.44 13.68
C LEU A 113 12.53 -12.76 13.84
N ASN A 114 13.29 -11.87 14.50
CA ASN A 114 14.70 -12.12 14.81
C ASN A 114 14.90 -13.38 15.67
N ALA A 115 14.03 -13.61 16.66
CA ALA A 115 14.05 -14.81 17.50
C ALA A 115 13.74 -16.11 16.73
N ARG A 116 13.22 -15.99 15.47
CA ARG A 116 12.82 -17.12 14.62
C ARG A 116 13.69 -17.34 13.39
N GLY A 117 14.88 -16.74 13.38
CA GLY A 117 15.89 -16.98 12.36
C GLY A 117 15.81 -16.03 11.16
N TYR A 118 15.06 -14.94 11.30
CA TYR A 118 15.11 -13.83 10.33
C TYR A 118 16.15 -12.79 10.75
N ARG A 119 16.60 -11.99 9.78
CA ARG A 119 17.15 -10.67 10.01
C ARG A 119 16.04 -9.67 9.74
N ALA A 120 15.57 -8.98 10.75
CA ALA A 120 14.44 -8.06 10.65
C ALA A 120 14.83 -6.65 11.05
N ALA A 121 14.42 -5.68 10.25
CA ALA A 121 14.51 -4.25 10.50
C ALA A 121 13.19 -3.57 10.20
N TRP A 122 12.99 -2.35 10.69
CA TRP A 122 11.81 -1.57 10.39
C TRP A 122 12.19 -0.13 10.04
N ARG A 123 11.33 0.50 9.25
CA ARG A 123 11.46 1.90 8.88
C ARG A 123 10.10 2.55 8.72
N VAL A 124 10.05 3.85 8.98
CA VAL A 124 8.91 4.68 8.64
C VAL A 124 9.20 5.35 7.29
N VAL A 125 8.24 5.26 6.38
CA VAL A 125 8.24 6.00 5.11
C VAL A 125 7.00 6.88 5.08
N ARG A 126 7.16 8.13 4.72
CA ARG A 126 6.08 9.07 4.50
C ARG A 126 5.74 9.08 3.01
N ALA A 127 4.49 9.32 2.66
CA ALA A 127 4.08 9.34 1.25
C ALA A 127 4.88 10.39 0.45
N TYR A 128 5.11 11.56 1.02
CA TYR A 128 5.89 12.59 0.36
C TYR A 128 7.40 12.28 0.27
N ASP A 129 7.95 11.32 1.02
CA ASP A 129 9.32 10.86 0.84
C ASP A 129 9.53 10.16 -0.49
N VAL A 130 8.45 9.69 -1.11
CA VAL A 130 8.43 9.05 -2.43
C VAL A 130 7.70 9.89 -3.50
N GLY A 131 7.54 11.18 -3.24
CA GLY A 131 6.99 12.15 -4.18
C GLY A 131 5.47 12.35 -4.10
N ALA A 132 4.73 11.55 -3.33
CA ALA A 132 3.29 11.69 -3.24
C ALA A 132 2.87 13.03 -2.61
N PRO A 133 1.74 13.62 -3.04
CA PRO A 133 1.34 14.97 -2.65
C PRO A 133 0.74 15.08 -1.25
N HIS A 134 0.87 14.05 -0.41
CA HIS A 134 0.25 14.01 0.92
C HIS A 134 1.12 13.38 2.00
N VAL A 135 0.71 13.58 3.28
CA VAL A 135 1.46 13.14 4.47
C VAL A 135 0.89 11.83 5.02
N ARG A 136 1.10 10.70 4.38
CA ARG A 136 0.72 9.40 4.96
C ARG A 136 1.95 8.72 5.55
N TYR A 137 1.92 8.41 6.85
CA TYR A 137 2.99 7.69 7.53
C TYR A 137 2.66 6.21 7.63
N ARG A 138 3.60 5.35 7.23
CA ARG A 138 3.53 3.90 7.44
C ARG A 138 4.86 3.37 7.95
N ALA A 139 4.82 2.39 8.84
CA ALA A 139 6.00 1.65 9.24
C ALA A 139 5.97 0.28 8.54
N TYR A 140 7.11 -0.06 7.94
CA TYR A 140 7.34 -1.32 7.26
C TYR A 140 8.36 -2.11 8.03
N VAL A 141 8.00 -3.33 8.45
CA VAL A 141 8.94 -4.33 8.95
C VAL A 141 9.35 -5.19 7.77
N ILE A 142 10.64 -5.24 7.49
CA ILE A 142 11.24 -6.05 6.44
C ILE A 142 12.05 -7.13 7.14
N ALA A 143 11.81 -8.39 6.83
CA ALA A 143 12.50 -9.51 7.46
C ALA A 143 12.90 -10.55 6.42
N ALA A 144 14.19 -10.73 6.24
CA ALA A 144 14.78 -11.77 5.39
C ALA A 144 15.28 -12.94 6.25
N ARG A 145 14.99 -14.16 5.82
CA ARG A 145 15.49 -15.35 6.48
C ARG A 145 17.02 -15.45 6.30
N LYS A 146 17.77 -15.70 7.36
CA LYS A 146 19.23 -15.64 7.37
C LYS A 146 19.93 -16.57 6.37
N ASP A 147 19.27 -17.67 6.00
CA ASP A 147 19.76 -18.63 4.99
C ASP A 147 19.37 -18.26 3.56
N CYS A 148 18.68 -17.14 3.33
CA CYS A 148 18.18 -16.66 2.05
C CYS A 148 18.62 -15.21 1.76
N GLU A 149 19.78 -14.81 2.23
CA GLU A 149 20.32 -13.45 2.04
C GLU A 149 20.75 -13.21 0.58
N GLY A 150 20.81 -11.93 0.19
CA GLY A 150 21.31 -11.51 -1.13
C GLY A 150 20.27 -11.38 -2.23
N ARG A 151 19.00 -11.15 -1.90
CA ARG A 151 17.97 -10.86 -2.92
C ARG A 151 18.26 -9.53 -3.62
N ARG A 152 18.21 -9.58 -4.95
CA ARG A 152 18.31 -8.37 -5.77
C ARG A 152 17.06 -7.52 -5.60
N VAL A 153 17.27 -6.21 -5.48
CA VAL A 153 16.22 -5.21 -5.47
C VAL A 153 16.25 -4.40 -6.75
N ASN A 154 15.12 -3.87 -7.15
CA ASN A 154 15.05 -2.93 -8.25
C ASN A 154 15.61 -1.58 -7.78
N ALA A 155 16.77 -1.18 -8.32
CA ALA A 155 17.48 0.03 -7.94
C ALA A 155 16.65 1.33 -8.17
N ALA A 156 15.68 1.30 -9.06
CA ALA A 156 14.79 2.45 -9.29
C ALA A 156 14.02 2.92 -8.04
N TYR A 157 13.89 2.07 -7.02
CA TYR A 157 13.20 2.40 -5.77
C TYR A 157 14.16 2.76 -4.62
N LEU A 158 15.48 2.80 -4.84
CA LEU A 158 16.44 3.23 -3.82
C LEU A 158 16.45 4.75 -3.65
N ASP A 159 16.40 5.46 -4.77
CA ASP A 159 16.35 6.92 -4.81
C ASP A 159 14.91 7.36 -5.03
N ALA A 160 14.35 8.06 -4.06
CA ALA A 160 13.01 8.60 -4.14
C ALA A 160 13.05 10.12 -4.28
N ASP A 161 12.28 10.64 -5.23
CA ASP A 161 12.16 12.07 -5.47
C ASP A 161 11.13 12.68 -4.49
N ARG A 162 11.66 13.22 -3.39
CA ARG A 162 10.85 13.75 -2.30
C ARG A 162 10.08 15.00 -2.70
N CYS A 163 8.77 15.01 -2.48
CA CYS A 163 7.96 16.20 -2.63
C CYS A 163 8.32 17.25 -1.55
N ALA A 164 8.83 18.40 -2.00
CA ALA A 164 9.20 19.53 -1.14
C ALA A 164 8.14 20.65 -1.12
N HIS A 165 7.05 20.50 -1.86
CA HIS A 165 5.97 21.47 -1.99
C HIS A 165 4.95 21.38 -0.84
N PRO A 166 4.11 22.40 -0.62
CA PRO A 166 2.98 22.32 0.29
C PRO A 166 2.10 21.10 -0.05
N LEU A 167 1.80 20.28 0.97
CA LEU A 167 1.14 19.00 0.76
C LEU A 167 -0.38 19.12 0.85
N TRP A 168 -1.05 18.27 0.10
CA TRP A 168 -2.47 18.04 0.21
C TRP A 168 -2.80 17.24 1.50
N PRO A 169 -4.02 17.39 2.02
CA PRO A 169 -4.48 16.54 3.10
C PRO A 169 -4.36 15.06 2.73
N THR A 170 -3.97 14.23 3.70
CA THR A 170 -3.95 12.78 3.50
C THR A 170 -5.38 12.29 3.32
N PRO A 171 -5.71 11.52 2.28
CA PRO A 171 -7.03 10.92 2.15
C PRO A 171 -7.39 10.09 3.39
N SER A 172 -8.51 10.36 4.05
CA SER A 172 -8.97 9.67 5.25
C SER A 172 -10.48 9.38 5.24
N ALA A 173 -10.90 8.36 5.98
CA ALA A 173 -12.30 7.93 6.03
C ALA A 173 -13.25 8.94 6.73
N TYR A 174 -12.71 10.00 7.31
CA TYR A 174 -13.45 11.01 8.08
C TYR A 174 -13.45 12.40 7.44
N ASP A 175 -13.09 12.48 6.15
CA ASP A 175 -12.81 13.75 5.51
C ASP A 175 -14.04 14.47 4.95
N THR A 176 -14.72 15.18 5.83
CA THR A 176 -15.39 16.45 5.47
C THR A 176 -14.38 17.52 5.02
N ASP A 177 -13.14 17.45 5.47
CA ASP A 177 -12.07 18.40 5.12
C ASP A 177 -11.59 18.28 3.67
N LEU A 178 -11.56 17.07 3.09
CA LEU A 178 -11.22 16.89 1.69
C LEU A 178 -12.27 17.49 0.74
N ASP A 179 -13.55 17.42 1.10
CA ASP A 179 -14.60 18.07 0.32
C ASP A 179 -14.44 19.59 0.35
N VAL A 180 -14.07 20.16 1.52
CA VAL A 180 -13.73 21.59 1.65
C VAL A 180 -12.44 21.94 0.89
N HIS A 181 -11.43 21.06 0.90
CA HIS A 181 -10.18 21.26 0.16
C HIS A 181 -10.35 21.09 -1.34
N ALA A 182 -11.16 20.14 -1.79
CA ALA A 182 -11.53 20.03 -3.20
C ALA A 182 -12.23 21.31 -3.68
N TYR A 183 -13.09 21.89 -2.88
CA TYR A 183 -13.73 23.17 -3.17
C TYR A 183 -12.74 24.36 -3.18
N ARG A 184 -11.80 24.42 -2.25
CA ARG A 184 -10.73 25.43 -2.22
C ARG A 184 -9.82 25.30 -3.43
N TRP A 185 -9.52 24.07 -3.87
CA TRP A 185 -8.70 23.83 -5.03
C TRP A 185 -9.40 24.27 -6.34
N ILE A 186 -10.69 23.96 -6.51
CA ILE A 186 -11.48 24.46 -7.65
C ILE A 186 -11.44 26.00 -7.73
N ARG A 187 -11.45 26.66 -6.57
CA ARG A 187 -11.28 28.11 -6.49
C ARG A 187 -9.85 28.59 -6.75
N ALA A 188 -8.85 27.83 -6.31
CA ALA A 188 -7.43 28.17 -6.48
C ALA A 188 -6.95 27.95 -7.93
N ASP A 189 -7.48 26.94 -8.64
CA ASP A 189 -7.23 26.73 -10.07
C ASP A 189 -7.72 27.92 -10.90
N MET A 190 -8.78 28.57 -10.47
CA MET A 190 -9.26 29.83 -11.08
C MET A 190 -8.32 31.02 -10.78
N ASP A 191 -7.48 30.96 -9.72
CA ASP A 191 -6.60 32.04 -9.26
C ASP A 191 -5.09 31.78 -9.50
N GLY A 192 -4.68 30.65 -10.08
CA GLY A 192 -3.31 30.33 -10.51
C GLY A 192 -2.28 30.19 -9.37
N LYS A 193 -2.60 29.59 -8.25
CA LYS A 193 -1.73 29.54 -7.05
C LYS A 193 -1.02 28.24 -6.75
N ALA A 194 0.08 28.36 -5.98
CA ALA A 194 1.12 27.41 -5.55
C ALA A 194 0.65 26.05 -4.98
N GLU A 195 -0.66 25.77 -4.84
CA GLU A 195 -1.21 24.52 -4.33
C GLU A 195 -1.17 23.39 -5.36
N THR A 196 -0.92 23.69 -6.65
CA THR A 196 -0.79 22.69 -7.71
C THR A 196 0.61 22.06 -7.77
N CYS A 197 1.65 22.73 -7.25
CA CYS A 197 3.02 22.25 -7.37
C CYS A 197 3.27 20.84 -6.85
N ALA A 198 2.59 20.43 -5.77
CA ALA A 198 2.70 19.06 -5.26
C ALA A 198 2.03 18.03 -6.18
N LEU A 199 0.95 18.41 -6.86
CA LEU A 199 0.27 17.56 -7.83
C LEU A 199 1.12 17.43 -9.11
N GLU A 200 1.67 18.53 -9.62
CA GLU A 200 2.57 18.53 -10.79
C GLU A 200 3.85 17.72 -10.52
N HIS A 201 4.38 17.80 -9.30
CA HIS A 201 5.48 16.95 -8.88
C HIS A 201 5.09 15.47 -8.94
N TRP A 202 3.93 15.11 -8.40
CA TRP A 202 3.43 13.74 -8.42
C TRP A 202 3.10 13.25 -9.84
N GLU A 203 2.62 14.11 -10.73
CA GLU A 203 2.51 13.81 -12.18
C GLU A 203 3.87 13.41 -12.77
N THR A 204 4.94 14.14 -12.40
CA THR A 204 6.29 13.81 -12.88
C THR A 204 6.76 12.46 -12.36
N VAL A 205 6.47 12.13 -11.08
CA VAL A 205 6.84 10.85 -10.46
C VAL A 205 6.06 9.68 -11.04
N THR A 206 4.75 9.85 -11.24
CA THR A 206 3.88 8.77 -11.74
C THR A 206 3.85 8.66 -13.26
N GLY A 207 4.20 9.74 -13.96
CA GLY A 207 4.02 9.85 -15.41
C GLY A 207 2.56 10.02 -15.84
N GLU A 208 1.64 10.20 -14.89
CA GLU A 208 0.20 10.31 -15.15
C GLU A 208 -0.35 11.66 -14.68
N ARG A 209 -1.12 12.31 -15.56
CA ARG A 209 -1.78 13.57 -15.24
C ARG A 209 -2.86 13.37 -14.17
N TYR A 210 -2.95 14.31 -13.20
CA TYR A 210 -3.97 14.24 -12.16
C TYR A 210 -5.39 14.39 -12.73
N PRO A 211 -6.33 13.52 -12.29
CA PRO A 211 -7.75 13.68 -12.59
C PRO A 211 -8.32 14.90 -11.86
N TYR A 212 -9.48 15.38 -12.33
CA TYR A 212 -10.16 16.46 -11.63
C TYR A 212 -10.52 16.05 -10.20
N PRO A 213 -10.18 16.84 -9.18
CA PRO A 213 -10.30 16.44 -7.77
C PRO A 213 -11.73 16.28 -7.26
N ALA A 214 -12.72 16.86 -7.92
CA ALA A 214 -14.09 16.82 -7.46
C ALA A 214 -15.00 16.10 -8.45
N ASP A 215 -15.91 15.27 -7.94
CA ASP A 215 -17.06 14.76 -8.70
C ASP A 215 -18.16 15.83 -8.67
N ILE A 216 -18.55 16.32 -9.83
CA ILE A 216 -19.74 17.14 -9.98
C ILE A 216 -20.93 16.18 -9.95
N SER A 217 -21.35 15.78 -8.75
CA SER A 217 -22.58 15.02 -8.63
C SER A 217 -23.77 15.95 -8.85
N HIS A 218 -24.68 15.58 -9.74
CA HIS A 218 -25.95 16.26 -9.95
C HIS A 218 -26.94 15.97 -8.80
N SER A 219 -26.46 15.84 -7.56
CA SER A 219 -27.32 15.72 -6.39
C SER A 219 -27.85 17.11 -6.00
N ARG A 220 -29.12 17.16 -5.60
CA ARG A 220 -29.86 18.39 -5.29
C ARG A 220 -29.27 19.33 -4.25
N ASP A 221 -28.15 18.94 -3.60
CA ASP A 221 -27.55 19.65 -2.48
C ASP A 221 -26.20 20.35 -2.82
N ASP A 222 -25.84 20.52 -4.09
CA ASP A 222 -24.59 21.19 -4.56
C ASP A 222 -23.31 20.80 -3.81
N ALA A 223 -23.29 19.64 -3.16
CA ALA A 223 -22.15 19.17 -2.40
C ALA A 223 -21.11 18.57 -3.36
N PHE A 224 -19.99 19.25 -3.51
CA PHE A 224 -18.81 18.67 -4.17
C PHE A 224 -18.27 17.52 -3.33
N ARG A 225 -18.09 16.35 -3.96
CA ARG A 225 -17.42 15.20 -3.35
C ARG A 225 -16.07 15.02 -3.99
N ILE A 226 -15.10 14.55 -3.21
CA ILE A 226 -13.79 14.21 -3.78
C ILE A 226 -13.95 13.12 -4.84
N SER A 227 -13.25 13.29 -5.97
CA SER A 227 -13.26 12.30 -7.04
C SER A 227 -12.52 11.02 -6.61
N MET A 228 -13.12 9.85 -6.85
CA MET A 228 -12.46 8.56 -6.61
C MET A 228 -11.21 8.41 -7.47
N ALA A 229 -11.28 8.79 -8.73
CA ALA A 229 -10.15 8.78 -9.65
C ALA A 229 -8.98 9.63 -9.14
N PHE A 230 -9.27 10.77 -8.53
CA PHE A 230 -8.25 11.62 -7.91
C PHE A 230 -7.61 10.96 -6.68
N VAL A 231 -8.41 10.30 -5.83
CA VAL A 231 -7.87 9.58 -4.66
C VAL A 231 -7.01 8.38 -5.09
N GLU A 232 -7.43 7.61 -6.10
CA GLU A 232 -6.63 6.53 -6.68
C GLU A 232 -5.29 7.05 -7.16
N TRP A 233 -5.31 8.13 -7.94
CA TRP A 233 -4.10 8.77 -8.46
C TRP A 233 -3.20 9.31 -7.32
N MET A 234 -3.77 9.98 -6.30
CA MET A 234 -3.01 10.49 -5.15
C MET A 234 -2.21 9.41 -4.40
N ILE A 235 -2.74 8.20 -4.36
CA ILE A 235 -2.07 7.06 -3.71
C ILE A 235 -1.23 6.22 -4.67
N GLY A 236 -1.09 6.66 -5.94
CA GLY A 236 -0.26 6.00 -6.95
C GLY A 236 -0.87 4.72 -7.53
N LEU A 237 -2.19 4.65 -7.63
CA LEU A 237 -2.91 3.63 -8.37
C LEU A 237 -3.32 4.16 -9.75
N PRO A 238 -3.41 3.31 -10.76
CA PRO A 238 -4.08 3.66 -12.01
C PRO A 238 -5.52 4.08 -11.76
N VAL A 239 -5.97 5.10 -12.47
CA VAL A 239 -7.38 5.54 -12.39
C VAL A 239 -8.32 4.39 -12.80
N GLY A 240 -9.34 4.16 -11.98
CA GLY A 240 -10.29 3.05 -12.18
C GLY A 240 -9.80 1.71 -11.62
N TYR A 241 -8.70 1.66 -10.88
CA TYR A 241 -8.21 0.42 -10.27
C TYR A 241 -9.19 -0.14 -9.23
N VAL A 242 -9.66 0.70 -8.31
CA VAL A 242 -10.71 0.37 -7.34
C VAL A 242 -12.08 0.75 -7.89
N GLY A 243 -12.14 1.83 -8.67
CA GLY A 243 -13.33 2.42 -9.25
C GLY A 243 -13.87 1.71 -10.48
N HIS A 244 -13.31 0.57 -10.91
CA HIS A 244 -13.76 -0.11 -12.15
C HIS A 244 -15.24 -0.51 -12.06
N PRO A 245 -16.05 -0.23 -13.11
CA PRO A 245 -17.50 -0.46 -13.09
C PRO A 245 -17.89 -1.94 -12.93
N ASP A 246 -17.05 -2.87 -13.39
CA ASP A 246 -17.29 -4.32 -13.28
C ASP A 246 -17.06 -4.88 -11.87
N ILE A 247 -16.53 -4.08 -10.95
CA ILE A 247 -16.37 -4.48 -9.55
C ILE A 247 -17.66 -4.04 -8.83
N ASP A 248 -18.41 -5.00 -8.31
CA ASP A 248 -19.68 -4.76 -7.61
C ASP A 248 -19.45 -4.31 -6.16
N LEU A 249 -19.12 -3.02 -6.03
CA LEU A 249 -18.90 -2.34 -4.73
C LEU A 249 -19.54 -0.96 -4.79
N ASP A 250 -20.10 -0.53 -3.68
CA ASP A 250 -20.57 0.85 -3.57
C ASP A 250 -19.41 1.85 -3.38
N ARG A 251 -19.73 3.14 -3.44
CA ARG A 251 -18.72 4.20 -3.32
C ARG A 251 -18.03 4.19 -1.96
N ASP A 252 -18.77 3.98 -0.87
CA ASP A 252 -18.25 4.07 0.49
C ASP A 252 -17.31 2.90 0.78
N GLU A 253 -17.63 1.70 0.28
CA GLU A 253 -16.76 0.52 0.34
C GLU A 253 -15.44 0.78 -0.39
N ARG A 254 -15.49 1.34 -1.60
CA ARG A 254 -14.31 1.68 -2.41
C ARG A 254 -13.45 2.75 -1.73
N MET A 255 -14.07 3.84 -1.30
CA MET A 255 -13.37 4.93 -0.61
C MET A 255 -12.76 4.47 0.72
N GLY A 256 -13.45 3.61 1.48
CA GLY A 256 -12.93 3.01 2.70
C GLY A 256 -11.65 2.21 2.47
N LEU A 257 -11.55 1.46 1.36
CA LEU A 257 -10.33 0.76 0.97
C LEU A 257 -9.20 1.73 0.60
N LEU A 258 -9.49 2.76 -0.21
CA LEU A 258 -8.51 3.76 -0.62
C LEU A 258 -7.94 4.53 0.58
N TYR A 259 -8.80 4.90 1.53
CA TYR A 259 -8.40 5.62 2.73
C TYR A 259 -7.55 4.79 3.69
N SER A 260 -7.78 3.48 3.77
CA SER A 260 -7.03 2.58 4.66
C SER A 260 -5.78 1.97 4.02
N GLY A 261 -5.70 1.96 2.69
CA GLY A 261 -4.70 1.19 1.94
C GLY A 261 -3.28 1.77 1.94
N THR A 262 -2.38 1.01 1.38
CA THR A 262 -0.95 1.29 1.26
C THR A 262 -0.65 2.01 -0.05
N VAL A 263 0.11 3.09 -0.03
CA VAL A 263 0.70 3.67 -1.24
C VAL A 263 1.76 2.70 -1.79
N PRO A 264 1.61 2.14 -3.00
CA PRO A 264 2.54 1.12 -3.52
C PRO A 264 3.99 1.59 -3.55
N LEU A 265 4.21 2.84 -3.92
CA LEU A 265 5.56 3.42 -4.03
C LEU A 265 6.25 3.56 -2.65
N GLN A 266 5.49 3.83 -1.56
CA GLN A 266 6.04 3.80 -0.19
C GLN A 266 6.55 2.40 0.16
N ALA A 267 5.76 1.36 -0.15
CA ALA A 267 6.13 -0.01 0.12
C ALA A 267 7.35 -0.44 -0.71
N ALA A 268 7.38 -0.08 -2.00
CA ALA A 268 8.50 -0.37 -2.89
C ALA A 268 9.81 0.24 -2.37
N HIS A 269 9.79 1.52 -2.04
CA HIS A 269 10.96 2.21 -1.48
C HIS A 269 11.39 1.61 -0.14
N ALA A 270 10.43 1.36 0.77
CA ALA A 270 10.75 0.76 2.08
C ALA A 270 11.46 -0.58 1.94
N VAL A 271 10.98 -1.44 1.05
CA VAL A 271 11.54 -2.79 0.82
C VAL A 271 12.89 -2.70 0.14
N ALA A 272 13.04 -1.91 -0.92
CA ALA A 272 14.30 -1.76 -1.63
C ALA A 272 15.42 -1.29 -0.72
N VAL A 273 15.21 -0.18 0.01
CA VAL A 273 16.22 0.36 0.94
C VAL A 273 16.45 -0.59 2.13
N GLY A 274 15.39 -1.22 2.66
CA GLY A 274 15.52 -2.16 3.78
C GLY A 274 16.36 -3.39 3.44
N LEU A 275 16.15 -4.00 2.28
CA LEU A 275 16.92 -5.16 1.84
C LEU A 275 18.38 -4.81 1.49
N THR A 276 18.62 -3.65 0.85
CA THR A 276 19.97 -3.16 0.57
C THR A 276 20.77 -2.97 1.85
N GLN A 277 20.21 -2.29 2.85
CA GLN A 277 20.88 -2.09 4.15
C GLN A 277 21.14 -3.39 4.90
N MET A 278 20.31 -4.42 4.75
CA MET A 278 20.55 -5.75 5.33
C MET A 278 21.68 -6.50 4.62
N GLY A 279 21.86 -6.29 3.31
CA GLY A 279 22.92 -6.93 2.53
C GLY A 279 24.30 -6.31 2.72
N GLU A 280 24.38 -5.09 3.23
CA GLU A 280 25.62 -4.35 3.51
C GLU A 280 26.18 -4.64 4.91
N GLN A 281 25.48 -5.33 5.78
CA GLN A 281 25.86 -5.73 7.14
C GLN A 281 26.30 -7.20 7.20
#